data_40ede5c62926131b76a013faa151a0fd
#
_entry.id   40ede5c62926131b76a013faa151a0fd
#
_cell.length_a   1.000
_cell.length_b   1.000
_cell.length_c   1.000
_cell.angle_alpha   90.00
_cell.angle_beta   90.00
_cell.angle_gamma   90.00
#
_symmetry.space_group_name_H-M   'P 1'
#
loop_
_entity.id
_entity.type
_entity.pdbx_description
1 polymer ?
#
loop_
_entity_poly.entity_id
_entity_poly.type
_entity_poly.pdbx_seq_one_letter_code
_entity_poly.pdbx_strand_id
1 'polypeptide(L)'
;MENYQIDNLDRGILEALMANARTAYAELAKQFGVSPGTIHVRVEKMKQAGIITGARIDVSPKQLGYDVCCFIGIILKSAKDYPSALARLESLEEVTEAYYTTGHYSIFIKAVSYTHLTLPTIYSV
;
A
#
# COMPACT_ATOMS: atom_id res chain seq x y z
N MET A 1 7.25 0.80 -24.82
CA MET A 1 7.21 -0.05 -23.62
C MET A 1 6.77 -1.43 -24.00
N GLU A 2 7.62 -2.40 -23.85
CA GLU A 2 7.24 -3.78 -24.13
C GLU A 2 6.22 -4.24 -23.07
N ASN A 3 5.11 -4.76 -23.54
CA ASN A 3 4.14 -5.37 -22.64
C ASN A 3 4.70 -6.68 -22.11
N TYR A 4 5.07 -6.67 -20.84
CA TYR A 4 5.52 -7.90 -20.19
C TYR A 4 4.34 -8.85 -20.02
N GLN A 5 4.48 -10.05 -20.58
CA GLN A 5 3.42 -11.06 -20.43
C GLN A 5 3.75 -11.99 -19.27
N ILE A 6 2.83 -12.04 -18.33
CA ILE A 6 2.94 -12.87 -17.14
C ILE A 6 2.58 -14.31 -17.50
N ASP A 7 3.47 -15.24 -17.18
CA ASP A 7 3.22 -16.67 -17.33
C ASP A 7 2.85 -17.32 -15.97
N ASN A 8 2.66 -18.64 -15.97
CA ASN A 8 2.28 -19.35 -14.75
C ASN A 8 3.35 -19.32 -13.67
N LEU A 9 4.63 -19.32 -14.06
CA LEU A 9 5.73 -19.20 -13.10
C LEU A 9 5.71 -17.83 -12.42
N ASP A 10 5.53 -16.77 -13.20
CA ASP A 10 5.44 -15.42 -12.67
C ASP A 10 4.28 -15.27 -11.68
N ARG A 11 3.13 -15.85 -12.00
CA ARG A 11 1.95 -15.83 -11.12
C ARG A 11 2.22 -16.55 -9.81
N GLY A 12 2.88 -17.71 -9.87
CA GLY A 12 3.25 -18.45 -8.68
C GLY A 12 4.22 -17.68 -7.79
N ILE A 13 5.21 -17.03 -8.40
CA ILE A 13 6.17 -16.18 -7.68
C ILE A 13 5.44 -15.01 -7.00
N LEU A 14 4.55 -14.34 -7.72
CA LEU A 14 3.79 -13.22 -7.18
C LEU A 14 2.92 -13.65 -5.99
N GLU A 15 2.22 -14.75 -6.12
CA GLU A 15 1.39 -15.27 -5.03
C GLU A 15 2.21 -15.55 -3.77
N ALA A 16 3.38 -16.18 -3.94
CA ALA A 16 4.26 -16.48 -2.81
C ALA A 16 4.81 -15.22 -2.16
N LEU A 17 5.25 -14.24 -2.96
CA LEU A 17 5.78 -12.98 -2.44
C LEU A 17 4.72 -12.07 -1.86
N MET A 18 3.50 -12.12 -2.38
CA MET A 18 2.37 -11.39 -1.80
C MET A 18 1.99 -11.95 -0.43
N ALA A 19 2.13 -13.25 -0.23
CA ALA A 19 1.90 -13.88 1.06
C ALA A 19 3.03 -13.59 2.05
N ASN A 20 4.27 -13.58 1.58
CA ASN A 20 5.44 -13.27 2.39
C ASN A 20 6.55 -12.69 1.51
N ALA A 21 6.72 -11.37 1.55
CA ALA A 21 7.70 -10.66 0.74
C ALA A 21 9.15 -11.08 1.05
N ARG A 22 9.41 -11.72 2.19
CA ARG A 22 10.74 -12.18 2.60
C ARG A 22 11.06 -13.60 2.19
N THR A 23 10.18 -14.27 1.45
CA THR A 23 10.43 -15.63 0.98
C THR A 23 11.74 -15.66 0.18
N ALA A 24 12.63 -16.56 0.56
CA ALA A 24 13.93 -16.68 -0.10
C ALA A 24 13.76 -17.21 -1.54
N TYR A 25 14.55 -16.66 -2.46
CA TYR A 25 14.51 -17.10 -3.85
C TYR A 25 14.88 -18.58 -4.00
N ALA A 26 15.79 -19.08 -3.14
CA ALA A 26 16.13 -20.49 -3.11
C ALA A 26 14.94 -21.38 -2.78
N GLU A 27 14.08 -20.92 -1.87
CA GLU A 27 12.85 -21.64 -1.51
C GLU A 27 11.84 -21.63 -2.66
N LEU A 28 11.66 -20.49 -3.30
CA LEU A 28 10.80 -20.38 -4.48
C LEU A 28 11.29 -21.25 -5.64
N ALA A 29 12.61 -21.26 -5.85
CA ALA A 29 13.22 -22.09 -6.88
C ALA A 29 12.93 -23.58 -6.65
N LYS A 30 13.02 -24.00 -5.40
CA LYS A 30 12.71 -25.37 -5.00
C LYS A 30 11.24 -25.71 -5.22
N GLN A 31 10.36 -24.79 -4.84
CA GLN A 31 8.91 -24.95 -4.97
C GLN A 31 8.48 -25.09 -6.44
N PHE A 32 9.08 -24.30 -7.33
CA PHE A 32 8.68 -24.27 -8.74
C PHE A 32 9.59 -25.09 -9.66
N GLY A 33 10.62 -25.76 -9.11
CA GLY A 33 11.50 -26.62 -9.89
C GLY A 33 12.39 -25.86 -10.87
N VAL A 34 12.85 -24.67 -10.49
CA VAL A 34 13.73 -23.83 -11.30
C VAL A 34 14.95 -23.40 -10.49
N SER A 35 15.93 -22.76 -11.12
CA SER A 35 17.10 -22.25 -10.40
C SER A 35 16.77 -20.94 -9.67
N PRO A 36 17.48 -20.62 -8.56
CA PRO A 36 17.33 -19.33 -7.90
C PRO A 36 17.59 -18.14 -8.83
N GLY A 37 18.52 -18.28 -9.77
CA GLY A 37 18.79 -17.27 -10.78
C GLY A 37 17.57 -16.99 -11.67
N THR A 38 16.83 -18.02 -12.01
CA THR A 38 15.58 -17.87 -12.78
C THR A 38 14.56 -17.04 -11.99
N ILE A 39 14.40 -17.33 -10.70
CA ILE A 39 13.51 -16.53 -9.83
C ILE A 39 13.96 -15.08 -9.80
N HIS A 40 15.25 -14.83 -9.58
CA HIS A 40 15.82 -13.47 -9.55
C HIS A 40 15.52 -12.70 -10.84
N VAL A 41 15.78 -13.32 -11.99
CA VAL A 41 15.54 -12.69 -13.30
C VAL A 41 14.07 -12.34 -13.48
N ARG A 42 13.16 -13.26 -13.11
CA ARG A 42 11.72 -13.04 -13.22
C ARG A 42 11.24 -11.90 -12.33
N VAL A 43 11.70 -11.87 -11.09
CA VAL A 43 11.35 -10.79 -10.14
C VAL A 43 11.85 -9.44 -10.65
N GLU A 44 13.10 -9.37 -11.14
CA GLU A 44 13.65 -8.13 -11.68
C GLU A 44 12.89 -7.65 -12.92
N LYS A 45 12.51 -8.55 -13.81
CA LYS A 45 11.70 -8.19 -14.98
C LYS A 45 10.33 -7.66 -14.57
N MET A 46 9.70 -8.27 -13.57
CA MET A 46 8.41 -7.80 -13.07
C MET A 46 8.51 -6.43 -12.37
N LYS A 47 9.63 -6.16 -11.70
CA LYS A 47 9.89 -4.82 -11.14
C LYS A 47 10.04 -3.78 -12.24
N GLN A 48 10.84 -4.07 -13.25
CA GLN A 48 11.06 -3.16 -14.38
C GLN A 48 9.79 -2.89 -15.18
N ALA A 49 8.93 -3.89 -15.29
CA ALA A 49 7.64 -3.77 -15.97
C ALA A 49 6.58 -3.03 -15.13
N GLY A 50 6.87 -2.70 -13.88
CA GLY A 50 5.93 -2.02 -13.01
C GLY A 50 4.86 -2.92 -12.38
N ILE A 51 5.01 -4.24 -12.53
CA ILE A 51 4.08 -5.21 -11.93
C ILE A 51 4.32 -5.28 -10.43
N ILE A 52 5.58 -5.40 -10.02
CA ILE A 52 5.97 -5.27 -8.62
C ILE A 52 6.34 -3.81 -8.38
N THR A 53 5.50 -3.12 -7.64
CA THR A 53 5.65 -1.68 -7.40
C THR A 53 6.47 -1.36 -6.14
N GLY A 54 6.66 -2.35 -5.29
CA GLY A 54 7.45 -2.17 -4.08
C GLY A 54 7.26 -3.34 -3.12
N ALA A 55 7.95 -3.26 -2.00
CA ALA A 55 7.80 -4.20 -0.91
C ALA A 55 7.78 -3.42 0.40
N ARG A 56 6.86 -3.77 1.27
CA ARG A 56 6.69 -3.11 2.56
C ARG A 56 6.26 -4.12 3.60
N ILE A 57 6.47 -3.76 4.86
CA ILE A 57 6.01 -4.60 5.97
C ILE A 57 4.64 -4.13 6.44
N ASP A 58 3.87 -5.06 6.95
CA ASP A 58 2.65 -4.76 7.67
C ASP A 58 2.98 -4.71 9.16
N VAL A 59 2.44 -3.73 9.84
CA VAL A 59 2.63 -3.60 11.29
C VAL A 59 1.26 -3.55 11.96
N SER A 60 1.23 -3.94 13.22
CA SER A 60 0.02 -3.81 14.03
C SER A 60 0.02 -2.43 14.69
N PRO A 61 -0.90 -1.53 14.33
CA PRO A 61 -0.98 -0.22 14.98
C PRO A 61 -1.19 -0.34 16.48
N LYS A 62 -1.96 -1.34 16.91
CA LYS A 62 -2.22 -1.60 18.32
C LYS A 62 -0.94 -1.89 19.08
N GLN A 63 -0.04 -2.70 18.53
CA GLN A 63 1.23 -3.04 19.16
C GLN A 63 2.21 -1.87 19.19
N LEU A 64 2.01 -0.88 18.32
CA LEU A 64 2.77 0.37 18.31
C LEU A 64 2.18 1.42 19.26
N GLY A 65 1.09 1.11 19.95
CA GLY A 65 0.45 2.01 20.90
C GLY A 65 -0.76 2.75 20.35
N TYR A 66 -1.11 2.57 19.10
CA TYR A 66 -2.32 3.16 18.50
C TYR A 66 -3.48 2.20 18.71
N ASP A 67 -4.40 2.55 19.57
CA ASP A 67 -5.51 1.69 19.93
C ASP A 67 -6.84 2.09 19.33
N VAL A 68 -6.87 3.17 18.57
CA VAL A 68 -8.04 3.62 17.81
C VAL A 68 -7.69 3.67 16.33
N CYS A 69 -8.47 2.96 15.53
CA CYS A 69 -8.41 3.04 14.07
C CYS A 69 -9.77 3.51 13.58
N CYS A 70 -9.80 4.55 12.78
CA CYS A 70 -11.05 5.10 12.26
C CYS A 70 -10.94 5.42 10.77
N PHE A 71 -12.10 5.43 10.12
CA PHE A 71 -12.26 5.83 8.74
C PHE A 71 -13.03 7.15 8.72
N ILE A 72 -12.51 8.13 8.01
CA ILE A 72 -13.09 9.48 7.97
C ILE A 72 -13.35 9.86 6.52
N GLY A 73 -14.60 10.23 6.23
CA GLY A 73 -14.98 10.79 4.95
C GLY A 73 -14.86 12.31 5.00
N ILE A 74 -14.24 12.90 4.02
CA ILE A 74 -14.02 14.35 3.94
C ILE A 74 -14.77 14.90 2.74
N ILE A 75 -15.56 15.94 2.98
CA ILE A 75 -16.27 16.67 1.93
C ILE A 75 -15.56 18.00 1.73
N LEU A 76 -15.06 18.23 0.52
CA LEU A 76 -14.40 19.48 0.17
C LEU A 76 -15.43 20.49 -0.30
N LYS A 77 -15.22 21.76 0.02
CA LYS A 77 -16.08 22.84 -0.46
C LYS A 77 -15.98 23.03 -1.97
N SER A 78 -14.80 22.74 -2.53
CA SER A 78 -14.54 22.87 -3.96
C SER A 78 -13.52 21.83 -4.38
N ALA A 79 -13.65 21.34 -5.61
CA ALA A 79 -12.67 20.42 -6.21
C ALA A 79 -11.26 21.05 -6.29
N LYS A 80 -11.16 22.36 -6.30
CA LYS A 80 -9.89 23.08 -6.31
C LYS A 80 -9.08 22.84 -5.02
N ASP A 81 -9.75 22.53 -3.93
CA ASP A 81 -9.12 22.31 -2.63
C ASP A 81 -8.47 20.93 -2.50
N TYR A 82 -8.71 20.04 -3.48
CA TYR A 82 -8.21 18.66 -3.39
C TYR A 82 -6.68 18.58 -3.24
N PRO A 83 -5.85 19.25 -4.06
CA PRO A 83 -4.40 19.14 -3.90
C PRO A 83 -3.90 19.62 -2.54
N SER A 84 -4.41 20.74 -2.03
CA SER A 84 -3.99 21.27 -0.74
C SER A 84 -4.48 20.41 0.42
N ALA A 85 -5.69 19.88 0.33
CA ALA A 85 -6.23 18.97 1.33
C ALA A 85 -5.43 17.67 1.38
N LEU A 86 -5.11 17.10 0.23
CA LEU A 86 -4.31 15.88 0.15
C LEU A 86 -2.91 16.08 0.73
N ALA A 87 -2.25 17.18 0.39
CA ALA A 87 -0.93 17.51 0.92
C ALA A 87 -0.96 17.64 2.45
N ARG A 88 -1.99 18.28 2.99
CA ARG A 88 -2.15 18.41 4.44
C ARG A 88 -2.37 17.07 5.12
N LEU A 89 -3.20 16.22 4.53
CA LEU A 89 -3.47 14.87 5.07
C LEU A 89 -2.21 14.00 5.04
N GLU A 90 -1.43 14.08 3.97
CA GLU A 90 -0.18 13.33 3.86
C GLU A 90 0.86 13.77 4.89
N SER A 91 0.80 15.02 5.35
CA SER A 91 1.70 15.54 6.38
C SER A 91 1.34 15.07 7.80
N LEU A 92 0.14 14.52 7.99
CA LEU A 92 -0.31 14.05 9.30
C LEU A 92 0.15 12.61 9.52
N GLU A 93 0.90 12.40 10.59
CA GLU A 93 1.43 11.08 10.96
C GLU A 93 0.33 10.07 11.24
N GLU A 94 -0.80 10.52 11.77
CA GLU A 94 -1.95 9.68 12.12
C GLU A 94 -2.69 9.14 10.90
N VAL A 95 -2.55 9.76 9.74
CA VAL A 95 -3.20 9.31 8.51
C VAL A 95 -2.33 8.27 7.83
N THR A 96 -2.82 7.04 7.75
CA THR A 96 -2.10 5.91 7.16
C THR A 96 -2.42 5.70 5.69
N GLU A 97 -3.63 6.02 5.28
CA GLU A 97 -4.10 5.87 3.91
C GLU A 97 -5.05 7.00 3.56
N ALA A 98 -4.98 7.50 2.33
CA ALA A 98 -5.89 8.52 1.82
C ALA A 98 -6.29 8.15 0.40
N TYR A 99 -7.59 8.20 0.11
CA TYR A 99 -8.16 7.83 -1.18
C TYR A 99 -9.05 8.94 -1.70
N TYR A 100 -8.89 9.26 -2.98
CA TYR A 100 -9.87 10.07 -3.70
C TYR A 100 -11.06 9.19 -4.04
N THR A 101 -12.26 9.66 -3.73
CA THR A 101 -13.46 8.88 -3.94
C THR A 101 -14.45 9.61 -4.84
N THR A 102 -15.22 8.85 -5.59
CA THR A 102 -16.38 9.35 -6.30
C THR A 102 -17.61 9.15 -5.43
N GLY A 103 -18.52 10.10 -5.41
CA GLY A 103 -19.73 10.03 -4.60
C GLY A 103 -19.80 11.15 -3.57
N HIS A 104 -20.39 10.84 -2.41
CA HIS A 104 -20.68 11.85 -1.41
C HIS A 104 -19.44 12.49 -0.79
N TYR A 105 -18.41 11.69 -0.53
CA TYR A 105 -17.16 12.19 0.04
C TYR A 105 -16.13 12.43 -1.05
N SER A 106 -15.33 13.50 -0.89
CA SER A 106 -14.24 13.82 -1.84
C SER A 106 -13.01 13.00 -1.54
N ILE A 107 -12.68 12.82 -0.26
CA ILE A 107 -11.52 12.05 0.20
C ILE A 107 -11.98 11.13 1.32
N PHE A 108 -11.47 9.91 1.32
CA PHE A 108 -11.72 8.95 2.38
C PHE A 108 -10.37 8.53 2.96
N ILE A 109 -10.21 8.67 4.26
CA ILE A 109 -8.94 8.37 4.92
C ILE A 109 -9.10 7.29 5.98
N LYS A 110 -8.00 6.59 6.21
CA LYS A 110 -7.83 5.71 7.36
C LYS A 110 -6.82 6.36 8.29
N ALA A 111 -7.18 6.51 9.55
CA ALA A 111 -6.34 7.16 10.54
C ALA A 111 -6.26 6.33 11.82
N VAL A 112 -5.14 6.46 12.51
CA VAL A 112 -4.89 5.78 13.80
C VAL A 112 -4.56 6.83 14.85
N SER A 113 -4.94 6.54 16.10
CA SER A 113 -4.70 7.45 17.21
C SER A 113 -4.63 6.69 18.53
N TYR A 114 -4.15 7.37 19.56
CA TYR A 114 -4.25 6.88 20.93
C TYR A 114 -5.64 7.21 21.49
N THR A 115 -6.16 6.37 22.39
CA THR A 115 -7.49 6.59 22.98
C THR A 115 -7.64 7.93 23.68
N HIS A 116 -6.58 8.45 24.24
CA HIS A 116 -6.57 9.71 25.00
C HIS A 116 -6.28 10.93 24.13
N LEU A 117 -6.02 10.74 22.83
CA LEU A 117 -5.74 11.83 21.90
C LEU A 117 -6.92 12.01 20.96
N THR A 118 -7.25 13.26 20.68
CA THR A 118 -8.20 13.60 19.63
C THR A 118 -7.46 13.66 18.29
N LEU A 119 -8.13 13.21 17.23
CA LEU A 119 -7.58 13.40 15.89
C LEU A 119 -7.48 14.89 15.56
N PRO A 120 -6.46 15.31 14.80
CA PRO A 120 -6.38 16.70 14.36
C PRO A 120 -7.64 17.12 13.61
N THR A 121 -8.02 18.38 13.76
CA THR A 121 -9.17 18.92 13.04
C THR A 121 -8.83 19.06 11.57
N ILE A 122 -9.38 18.17 10.75
CA ILE A 122 -9.08 18.12 9.31
C ILE A 122 -10.23 18.60 8.44
N TYR A 123 -11.41 18.82 9.01
CA TYR A 123 -12.60 19.25 8.28
C TYR A 123 -12.63 20.75 8.00
N SER A 124 -11.66 21.48 8.47
CA SER A 124 -11.52 22.91 8.22
C SER A 124 -10.60 23.23 7.04
N VAL A 125 -10.27 22.22 6.28
CA VAL A 125 -9.39 22.37 5.11
C VAL A 125 -10.12 23.06 3.97
#